data_dcb78e5457d27d18b131bbacca23e649
#
_entry.id   dcb78e5457d27d18b131bbacca23e649
#
_cell.length_a   1.000
_cell.length_b   1.000
_cell.length_c   1.000
_cell.angle_alpha   90.00
_cell.angle_beta   90.00
_cell.angle_gamma   90.00
#
_symmetry.space_group_name_H-M   'P 1'
#
loop_
_entity.id
_entity.type
_entity.pdbx_description
1 polymer ?
#
loop_
_entity_poly.entity_id
_entity_poly.type
_entity_poly.pdbx_seq_one_letter_code
_entity_poly.pdbx_strand_id
1 'polypeptide(L)'
;LEENVSTDALRTAAGYQKTGDLLTLPYTETEMVLQPYASRIENVNPFNVMAWIGSITLDPSSDIWKDTSRMPNLVINREGNYDSFIARNGGSAINTVWNEWETFWTGEASNSVTWNDQSYTGARAIVPYRRVMETTVTVSTSKQSRAGVRTEITPRIDMASKGDRVVSTEILPYCRARTVNFTAKVFKPRTRLFAFFDNVNVTQYVTPTPPYVNKYTLLNGAISNSATTIIVDSVSLFDSTGGSITIDSEVIVYTSTNISSAVPAVHTFVGCTRASGAVLHADNAYAYKTGISGDPLITGATGKCAGVFNIPDPNISGNPAFKVGERIFRLTSDITNGVLSGDTDTAGETTYFAKGLLDNIQETIIATRNASVSSSTLAQARVVSSTRSSDKQVGWWDPVAQSFLIDVK
;
A
#
# COMPACT_ATOMS: atom_id res chain seq x y z
N LEU A 1 9.98 -24.10 78.89
CA LEU A 1 9.96 -25.56 78.69
C LEU A 1 11.41 -26.01 78.55
N GLU A 2 11.99 -26.62 79.67
CA GLU A 2 13.28 -27.23 79.55
C GLU A 2 13.07 -28.68 79.17
N GLU A 3 13.34 -29.07 77.97
CA GLU A 3 13.36 -30.47 77.57
C GLU A 3 14.79 -31.02 77.67
N ASN A 4 14.91 -32.17 78.26
CA ASN A 4 16.21 -32.85 78.40
C ASN A 4 16.52 -33.54 77.05
N VAL A 5 17.46 -33.03 76.31
CA VAL A 5 17.91 -33.58 75.03
C VAL A 5 19.36 -34.02 75.04
N SER A 6 19.87 -34.41 76.25
CA SER A 6 21.28 -34.75 76.44
C SER A 6 21.71 -36.09 75.78
N THR A 7 20.80 -37.01 75.53
CA THR A 7 21.11 -38.28 74.88
C THR A 7 20.33 -38.43 73.54
N ASP A 8 20.83 -39.23 72.60
CA ASP A 8 20.18 -39.52 71.36
C ASP A 8 18.80 -40.16 71.52
N ALA A 9 18.62 -40.98 72.59
CA ALA A 9 17.31 -41.53 72.85
C ALA A 9 16.29 -40.52 73.32
N LEU A 10 16.68 -39.56 74.16
CA LEU A 10 15.80 -38.46 74.56
C LEU A 10 15.46 -37.47 73.39
N ARG A 11 16.45 -37.19 72.56
CA ARG A 11 16.24 -36.41 71.37
C ARG A 11 15.23 -37.04 70.40
N THR A 12 15.40 -38.35 70.16
CA THR A 12 14.48 -39.11 69.31
C THR A 12 13.09 -39.19 69.93
N ALA A 13 12.98 -39.39 71.23
CA ALA A 13 11.71 -39.42 71.93
C ALA A 13 10.98 -38.08 71.90
N ALA A 14 11.70 -36.97 71.95
CA ALA A 14 11.16 -35.61 71.80
C ALA A 14 10.97 -35.17 70.36
N GLY A 15 11.31 -36.01 69.36
CA GLY A 15 11.16 -35.75 67.95
C GLY A 15 12.18 -34.77 67.36
N TYR A 16 13.31 -34.52 68.03
CA TYR A 16 14.39 -33.72 67.53
C TYR A 16 15.25 -34.53 66.55
N GLN A 17 15.68 -33.83 65.48
CA GLN A 17 16.64 -34.37 64.51
C GLN A 17 18.02 -33.74 64.72
N LYS A 18 19.06 -34.56 64.62
CA LYS A 18 20.44 -34.07 64.67
C LYS A 18 21.09 -34.19 63.29
N THR A 19 21.51 -33.07 62.75
CA THR A 19 22.24 -32.98 61.48
C THR A 19 23.61 -32.35 61.80
N GLY A 20 24.67 -33.13 61.78
CA GLY A 20 25.97 -32.65 62.24
C GLY A 20 25.96 -32.21 63.72
N ASP A 21 26.37 -30.96 63.96
CA ASP A 21 26.36 -30.32 65.27
C ASP A 21 25.06 -29.55 65.57
N LEU A 22 24.09 -29.57 64.62
CA LEU A 22 22.84 -28.87 64.79
C LEU A 22 21.71 -29.77 65.23
N LEU A 23 20.94 -29.30 66.19
CA LEU A 23 19.73 -29.94 66.69
C LEU A 23 18.51 -29.20 66.25
N THR A 24 17.62 -29.82 65.49
CA THR A 24 16.44 -29.18 64.89
C THR A 24 15.16 -29.88 65.36
N LEU A 25 14.06 -29.14 65.43
CA LEU A 25 12.70 -29.69 65.48
C LEU A 25 12.41 -30.52 64.23
N PRO A 26 11.49 -31.51 64.33
CA PRO A 26 11.04 -32.21 63.13
C PRO A 26 10.58 -31.21 62.08
N TYR A 27 11.08 -31.33 60.84
CA TYR A 27 10.71 -30.50 59.72
C TYR A 27 10.44 -31.37 58.51
N THR A 28 9.58 -30.85 57.65
CA THR A 28 9.29 -31.47 56.38
C THR A 28 10.03 -30.70 55.35
N GLU A 29 10.84 -31.30 54.52
CA GLU A 29 11.46 -30.70 53.41
C GLU A 29 10.45 -30.64 52.24
N THR A 30 10.19 -29.45 51.72
CA THR A 30 9.38 -29.26 50.54
C THR A 30 10.28 -28.73 49.46
N GLU A 31 10.33 -29.43 48.34
CA GLU A 31 11.11 -28.98 47.22
C GLU A 31 10.47 -27.72 46.64
N MET A 32 11.14 -26.58 46.77
CA MET A 32 10.68 -25.29 46.23
C MET A 32 11.05 -25.09 44.76
N VAL A 33 12.14 -25.70 44.33
CA VAL A 33 12.65 -25.58 42.95
C VAL A 33 13.23 -26.93 42.52
N LEU A 34 12.65 -27.53 41.51
CA LEU A 34 13.20 -28.69 40.82
C LEU A 34 14.04 -28.23 39.62
N GLN A 35 15.35 -28.35 39.75
CA GLN A 35 16.26 -28.09 38.62
C GLN A 35 17.01 -29.38 38.28
N PRO A 36 16.57 -30.15 37.28
CA PRO A 36 17.14 -31.46 36.95
C PRO A 36 18.57 -31.38 36.43
N TYR A 37 19.00 -30.21 35.96
CA TYR A 37 20.37 -29.98 35.49
C TYR A 37 20.91 -28.70 36.11
N ALA A 38 21.86 -28.80 37.03
CA ALA A 38 22.58 -27.65 37.55
C ALA A 38 23.54 -27.11 36.47
N SER A 39 23.32 -25.91 36.00
CA SER A 39 24.24 -25.20 35.09
C SER A 39 25.40 -24.55 35.86
N ARG A 40 25.23 -24.33 37.16
CA ARG A 40 26.22 -23.74 38.07
C ARG A 40 25.94 -24.18 39.50
N ILE A 41 26.98 -24.54 40.25
CA ILE A 41 26.91 -24.82 41.68
C ILE A 41 27.56 -23.63 42.40
N GLU A 42 26.80 -22.99 43.28
CA GLU A 42 27.29 -21.92 44.16
C GLU A 42 26.99 -22.23 45.60
N ASN A 43 27.94 -21.86 46.49
CA ASN A 43 27.64 -21.84 47.92
C ASN A 43 26.70 -20.68 48.20
N VAL A 44 25.45 -20.99 48.50
CA VAL A 44 24.44 -19.98 48.80
C VAL A 44 24.42 -19.76 50.32
N ASN A 45 24.67 -18.54 50.76
CA ASN A 45 24.39 -18.15 52.12
C ASN A 45 22.86 -18.21 52.34
N PRO A 46 22.33 -18.91 53.32
CA PRO A 46 20.90 -19.07 53.56
C PRO A 46 20.17 -17.73 53.80
N PHE A 47 20.89 -16.65 54.02
CA PHE A 47 20.37 -15.29 54.14
C PHE A 47 20.50 -14.47 52.85
N ASN A 48 21.02 -15.03 51.76
CA ASN A 48 21.09 -14.35 50.49
C ASN A 48 19.80 -14.54 49.71
N VAL A 49 19.29 -13.45 49.14
CA VAL A 49 18.19 -13.47 48.17
C VAL A 49 18.72 -14.08 46.89
N MET A 50 18.13 -15.19 46.44
CA MET A 50 18.45 -15.77 45.16
C MET A 50 17.63 -15.10 44.04
N ALA A 51 18.30 -14.55 43.08
CA ALA A 51 17.67 -14.02 41.87
C ALA A 51 18.02 -14.89 40.66
N TRP A 52 17.01 -15.23 39.85
CA TRP A 52 17.18 -15.98 38.62
C TRP A 52 17.47 -15.03 37.46
N ILE A 53 18.67 -15.12 36.86
CA ILE A 53 19.06 -14.32 35.72
C ILE A 53 18.77 -15.12 34.45
N GLY A 54 17.71 -14.75 33.75
CA GLY A 54 17.27 -15.39 32.51
C GLY A 54 18.13 -15.02 31.33
N SER A 55 18.17 -15.90 30.33
CA SER A 55 18.77 -15.65 29.01
C SER A 55 17.69 -15.69 27.96
N ILE A 56 17.64 -14.69 27.09
CA ILE A 56 16.65 -14.54 26.02
C ILE A 56 17.34 -14.53 24.69
N THR A 57 16.78 -15.25 23.71
CA THR A 57 17.20 -15.21 22.30
C THR A 57 16.03 -14.72 21.45
N LEU A 58 16.28 -13.75 20.59
CA LEU A 58 15.30 -13.22 19.64
C LEU A 58 15.58 -13.76 18.23
N ASP A 59 14.50 -14.03 17.49
CA ASP A 59 14.56 -14.43 16.09
C ASP A 59 13.42 -13.75 15.28
N PRO A 60 13.76 -12.77 14.43
CA PRO A 60 15.09 -12.18 14.23
C PRO A 60 15.52 -11.28 15.40
N SER A 61 16.81 -11.19 15.65
CA SER A 61 17.39 -10.27 16.64
C SER A 61 17.60 -8.86 16.10
N SER A 62 17.38 -8.66 14.79
CA SER A 62 17.51 -7.36 14.14
C SER A 62 16.54 -7.18 12.97
N ASP A 63 16.25 -5.93 12.67
CA ASP A 63 15.48 -5.54 11.48
C ASP A 63 16.14 -4.36 10.78
N ILE A 64 16.64 -4.59 9.56
CA ILE A 64 17.19 -3.55 8.71
C ILE A 64 16.33 -3.50 7.47
N TRP A 65 15.68 -2.35 7.23
CA TRP A 65 14.81 -2.19 6.08
C TRP A 65 15.03 -0.88 5.36
N LYS A 66 14.56 -0.83 4.13
CA LYS A 66 14.68 0.32 3.26
C LYS A 66 13.34 0.55 2.58
N ASP A 67 12.82 1.76 2.76
CA ASP A 67 11.60 2.23 2.11
C ASP A 67 11.96 3.27 1.06
N THR A 68 11.07 3.49 0.11
CA THR A 68 11.24 4.49 -0.94
C THR A 68 10.05 5.45 -0.94
N SER A 69 10.35 6.75 -1.02
CA SER A 69 9.37 7.80 -1.23
C SER A 69 9.62 8.49 -2.56
N ARG A 70 8.58 8.72 -3.35
CA ARG A 70 8.71 9.38 -4.64
C ARG A 70 8.46 10.89 -4.48
N MET A 71 9.48 11.67 -4.83
CA MET A 71 9.37 13.12 -4.92
C MET A 71 8.78 13.55 -6.27
N PRO A 72 8.21 14.76 -6.38
CA PRO A 72 7.79 15.31 -7.67
C PRO A 72 8.92 15.29 -8.69
N ASN A 73 8.55 15.00 -9.95
CA ASN A 73 9.52 14.91 -11.04
C ASN A 73 10.25 16.24 -11.25
N LEU A 74 11.54 16.19 -11.46
CA LEU A 74 12.36 17.34 -11.85
C LEU A 74 12.30 17.49 -13.36
N VAL A 75 11.58 18.51 -13.84
CA VAL A 75 11.51 18.81 -15.28
C VAL A 75 12.55 19.88 -15.63
N ILE A 76 13.53 19.49 -16.45
CA ILE A 76 14.56 20.39 -16.97
C ILE A 76 14.16 20.79 -18.39
N ASN A 77 13.79 22.05 -18.59
CA ASN A 77 13.48 22.59 -19.88
C ASN A 77 14.77 22.94 -20.64
N ARG A 78 14.90 22.41 -21.84
CA ARG A 78 15.99 22.72 -22.75
C ARG A 78 15.46 23.30 -24.04
N GLU A 79 16.15 24.32 -24.55
CA GLU A 79 15.94 24.78 -25.91
C GLU A 79 16.50 23.72 -26.86
N GLY A 80 15.63 23.27 -27.77
CA GLY A 80 16.00 22.40 -28.87
C GLY A 80 16.26 23.19 -30.13
N ASN A 81 15.73 22.70 -31.26
CA ASN A 81 15.95 23.33 -32.56
C ASN A 81 14.82 24.29 -33.02
N TYR A 82 13.79 24.54 -32.17
CA TYR A 82 12.61 25.32 -32.59
C TYR A 82 12.98 26.73 -33.03
N ASP A 83 13.68 27.52 -32.22
CA ASP A 83 14.02 28.90 -32.51
C ASP A 83 15.00 29.00 -33.69
N SER A 84 15.95 28.10 -33.80
CA SER A 84 16.88 28.04 -34.91
C SER A 84 16.18 27.69 -36.25
N PHE A 85 15.14 26.85 -36.17
CA PHE A 85 14.35 26.45 -37.33
C PHE A 85 13.44 27.61 -37.82
N ILE A 86 12.83 28.35 -36.89
CA ILE A 86 12.05 29.55 -37.20
C ILE A 86 12.95 30.63 -37.80
N ALA A 87 14.13 30.86 -37.23
CA ALA A 87 15.06 31.86 -37.74
C ALA A 87 15.50 31.57 -39.18
N ARG A 88 15.72 30.30 -39.53
CA ARG A 88 16.07 29.88 -40.90
C ARG A 88 14.95 30.07 -41.90
N ASN A 89 13.71 29.92 -41.48
CA ASN A 89 12.54 29.96 -42.39
C ASN A 89 11.82 31.32 -42.36
N GLY A 90 12.36 32.33 -41.69
CA GLY A 90 11.80 33.68 -41.68
C GLY A 90 10.45 33.81 -40.94
N GLY A 91 10.12 32.84 -40.09
CA GLY A 91 8.90 32.84 -39.28
C GLY A 91 8.30 31.46 -39.09
N SER A 92 7.19 31.41 -38.37
CA SER A 92 6.48 30.15 -38.06
C SER A 92 5.62 29.64 -39.24
N ALA A 93 5.28 30.49 -40.23
CA ALA A 93 4.49 30.12 -41.40
C ALA A 93 5.41 29.89 -42.58
N ILE A 94 5.47 28.69 -43.11
CA ILE A 94 6.13 28.36 -44.37
C ILE A 94 5.05 28.37 -45.42
N ASN A 95 5.03 29.36 -46.31
CA ASN A 95 4.18 29.49 -47.47
C ASN A 95 2.91 28.61 -47.55
N THR A 96 1.80 29.25 -47.98
CA THR A 96 0.61 28.50 -48.39
C THR A 96 0.74 28.20 -49.88
N VAL A 97 0.78 26.93 -50.24
CA VAL A 97 0.72 26.50 -51.65
C VAL A 97 -0.75 26.30 -52.02
N TRP A 98 -1.18 27.02 -53.03
CA TRP A 98 -2.55 26.92 -53.53
C TRP A 98 -2.56 26.14 -54.85
N ASN A 99 -3.55 25.25 -55.01
CA ASN A 99 -3.86 24.65 -56.29
C ASN A 99 -4.49 25.73 -57.24
N GLU A 100 -4.56 25.42 -58.53
CA GLU A 100 -5.28 26.26 -59.48
C GLU A 100 -6.76 26.38 -59.09
N TRP A 101 -7.39 27.48 -59.54
CA TRP A 101 -8.79 27.69 -59.32
C TRP A 101 -9.63 26.73 -60.17
N GLU A 102 -10.45 25.93 -59.55
CA GLU A 102 -11.47 25.11 -60.17
C GLU A 102 -12.73 25.96 -60.37
N THR A 103 -13.20 26.08 -61.59
CA THR A 103 -14.36 26.91 -61.91
C THR A 103 -15.58 26.02 -62.05
N PHE A 104 -16.55 26.28 -61.24
CA PHE A 104 -17.88 25.66 -61.33
C PHE A 104 -18.87 26.68 -61.89
N TRP A 105 -19.42 26.41 -63.07
CA TRP A 105 -20.45 27.27 -63.64
C TRP A 105 -21.76 27.13 -62.85
N THR A 106 -22.28 28.24 -62.32
CA THR A 106 -23.52 28.24 -61.54
C THR A 106 -24.77 28.66 -62.35
N GLY A 107 -24.60 28.86 -63.59
CA GLY A 107 -25.69 28.75 -64.57
C GLY A 107 -26.71 29.86 -64.66
N GLU A 108 -26.50 31.02 -64.09
CA GLU A 108 -27.41 32.13 -64.30
C GLU A 108 -26.73 33.30 -65.04
N ALA A 109 -27.08 33.44 -66.33
CA ALA A 109 -26.87 34.67 -67.05
C ALA A 109 -28.14 35.53 -66.91
N SER A 110 -28.04 36.62 -66.20
CA SER A 110 -29.11 37.60 -66.22
C SER A 110 -28.92 38.54 -67.44
N ASN A 111 -29.88 38.59 -68.35
CA ASN A 111 -29.86 39.49 -69.46
C ASN A 111 -30.74 40.71 -69.14
N SER A 112 -30.18 41.88 -69.22
CA SER A 112 -30.97 43.10 -69.23
C SER A 112 -30.91 43.73 -70.62
N VAL A 113 -32.06 44.02 -71.14
CA VAL A 113 -32.19 44.66 -72.47
C VAL A 113 -32.65 46.11 -72.28
N THR A 114 -31.90 47.05 -72.81
CA THR A 114 -32.24 48.47 -72.77
C THR A 114 -32.37 48.96 -74.18
N TRP A 115 -33.46 49.67 -74.46
CA TRP A 115 -33.70 50.29 -75.74
C TRP A 115 -33.33 51.77 -75.64
N ASN A 116 -32.35 52.17 -76.38
CA ASN A 116 -31.96 53.59 -76.47
C ASN A 116 -32.19 54.12 -77.84
N ASP A 117 -32.85 55.24 -77.89
CA ASP A 117 -33.07 56.03 -79.07
C ASP A 117 -31.89 57.02 -79.24
N GLN A 118 -31.20 56.92 -80.32
CA GLN A 118 -30.10 57.84 -80.66
C GLN A 118 -30.48 58.68 -81.92
N SER A 119 -30.38 59.99 -81.78
CA SER A 119 -30.57 60.88 -82.90
C SER A 119 -29.45 60.70 -83.93
N TYR A 120 -29.85 60.45 -85.14
CA TYR A 120 -28.91 60.36 -86.27
C TYR A 120 -28.88 61.69 -87.02
N THR A 121 -27.74 62.36 -87.01
CA THR A 121 -27.50 63.58 -87.82
C THR A 121 -26.68 63.21 -89.03
N GLY A 122 -27.32 62.68 -90.05
CA GLY A 122 -26.68 62.45 -91.35
C GLY A 122 -27.01 63.59 -92.35
N ALA A 123 -26.02 63.92 -93.13
CA ALA A 123 -26.08 65.10 -94.04
C ALA A 123 -27.14 65.04 -95.14
N ARG A 124 -28.09 64.13 -95.15
CA ARG A 124 -29.18 64.00 -96.14
C ARG A 124 -30.53 63.58 -95.54
N ALA A 125 -30.75 63.68 -94.30
CA ALA A 125 -32.03 63.33 -93.74
C ALA A 125 -32.96 64.54 -93.71
N ILE A 126 -33.99 64.58 -94.61
CA ILE A 126 -35.06 65.58 -94.62
C ILE A 126 -36.06 65.32 -93.45
N VAL A 127 -35.99 64.18 -92.85
CA VAL A 127 -36.77 63.77 -91.63
C VAL A 127 -35.84 63.19 -90.60
N PRO A 128 -35.87 63.64 -89.34
CA PRO A 128 -34.97 63.18 -88.31
C PRO A 128 -35.39 61.80 -87.78
N TYR A 129 -34.94 60.76 -88.46
CA TYR A 129 -35.10 59.39 -87.95
C TYR A 129 -34.19 59.23 -86.79
N ARG A 130 -34.70 58.54 -85.77
CA ARG A 130 -33.92 58.16 -84.62
C ARG A 130 -33.56 56.68 -84.73
N ARG A 131 -32.28 56.40 -84.54
CA ARG A 131 -31.74 55.04 -84.55
C ARG A 131 -32.08 54.39 -83.24
N VAL A 132 -32.72 53.25 -83.26
CA VAL A 132 -33.02 52.50 -82.04
C VAL A 132 -31.99 51.38 -81.88
N MET A 133 -31.31 51.46 -80.79
CA MET A 133 -30.28 50.50 -80.43
C MET A 133 -30.77 49.62 -79.24
N GLU A 134 -30.67 48.36 -79.42
CA GLU A 134 -30.88 47.39 -78.38
C GLU A 134 -29.53 47.07 -77.78
N THR A 135 -29.37 47.39 -76.51
CA THR A 135 -28.19 47.01 -75.74
C THR A 135 -28.55 45.86 -74.85
N THR A 136 -27.95 44.71 -75.11
CA THR A 136 -28.11 43.55 -74.29
C THR A 136 -26.87 43.41 -73.37
N VAL A 137 -27.10 43.48 -72.07
CA VAL A 137 -26.07 43.25 -71.07
C VAL A 137 -26.28 41.86 -70.47
N THR A 138 -25.33 41.02 -70.72
CA THR A 138 -25.30 39.64 -70.10
C THR A 138 -24.33 39.62 -69.01
N VAL A 139 -24.79 39.27 -67.78
CA VAL A 139 -23.97 39.06 -66.62
C VAL A 139 -23.94 37.55 -66.33
N SER A 140 -22.79 36.94 -66.48
CA SER A 140 -22.60 35.56 -66.14
C SER A 140 -21.77 35.46 -64.84
N THR A 141 -22.22 34.63 -63.86
CA THR A 141 -21.52 34.38 -62.61
C THR A 141 -21.01 32.95 -62.57
N SER A 142 -19.79 32.79 -62.13
CA SER A 142 -19.19 31.49 -61.87
C SER A 142 -18.63 31.43 -60.44
N LYS A 143 -18.84 30.30 -59.75
CA LYS A 143 -18.17 30.04 -58.50
C LYS A 143 -16.84 29.35 -58.76
N GLN A 144 -15.82 29.87 -58.15
CA GLN A 144 -14.48 29.27 -58.19
C GLN A 144 -14.08 28.85 -56.80
N SER A 145 -13.51 27.65 -56.67
CA SER A 145 -12.90 27.16 -55.44
C SER A 145 -11.47 26.70 -55.69
N ARG A 146 -10.67 26.81 -54.71
CA ARG A 146 -9.33 26.21 -54.68
C ARG A 146 -9.01 25.65 -53.32
N ALA A 147 -8.28 24.56 -53.28
CA ALA A 147 -7.67 24.01 -52.09
C ALA A 147 -6.22 24.47 -51.96
N GLY A 148 -5.77 24.66 -50.76
CA GLY A 148 -4.38 25.00 -50.47
C GLY A 148 -3.88 24.21 -49.29
N VAL A 149 -2.57 24.05 -49.23
CA VAL A 149 -1.90 23.45 -48.08
C VAL A 149 -1.07 24.53 -47.43
N ARG A 150 -1.38 24.80 -46.17
CA ARG A 150 -0.61 25.68 -45.30
C ARG A 150 0.31 24.85 -44.43
N THR A 151 1.57 25.12 -44.50
CA THR A 151 2.57 24.48 -43.65
C THR A 151 3.00 25.45 -42.54
N GLU A 152 2.91 25.00 -41.29
CA GLU A 152 3.30 25.77 -40.12
C GLU A 152 4.34 25.00 -39.28
N ILE A 153 5.27 25.76 -38.71
CA ILE A 153 6.21 25.25 -37.72
C ILE A 153 5.60 25.49 -36.35
N THR A 154 5.29 24.41 -35.65
CA THR A 154 4.77 24.45 -34.29
C THR A 154 5.79 23.92 -33.29
N PRO A 155 5.85 24.45 -32.05
CA PRO A 155 6.70 23.90 -31.02
C PRO A 155 6.16 22.55 -30.59
N ARG A 156 7.01 21.53 -30.54
CA ARG A 156 6.74 20.22 -29.94
C ARG A 156 7.68 20.03 -28.76
N ILE A 157 7.13 19.67 -27.60
CA ILE A 157 7.92 19.35 -26.41
C ILE A 157 8.16 17.85 -26.42
N ASP A 158 9.39 17.46 -26.62
CA ASP A 158 9.84 16.06 -26.51
C ASP A 158 10.33 15.82 -25.10
N MET A 159 9.68 14.88 -24.38
CA MET A 159 10.04 14.50 -23.01
C MET A 159 10.89 13.25 -23.04
N ALA A 160 12.06 13.31 -22.41
CA ALA A 160 12.96 12.17 -22.25
C ALA A 160 13.22 11.95 -20.76
N SER A 161 12.75 10.81 -20.25
CA SER A 161 13.07 10.38 -18.88
C SER A 161 14.55 9.95 -18.80
N LYS A 162 15.23 10.37 -17.74
CA LYS A 162 16.60 9.94 -17.37
C LYS A 162 16.58 8.89 -16.26
N GLY A 163 15.38 8.45 -15.88
CA GLY A 163 15.16 7.50 -14.82
C GLY A 163 15.17 8.12 -13.43
N ASP A 164 14.92 7.26 -12.46
CA ASP A 164 14.87 7.62 -11.05
C ASP A 164 16.28 7.74 -10.48
N ARG A 165 16.47 8.73 -9.62
CA ARG A 165 17.71 8.95 -8.87
C ARG A 165 17.39 9.13 -7.40
N VAL A 166 18.15 8.50 -6.51
CA VAL A 166 18.09 8.79 -5.07
C VAL A 166 18.65 10.21 -4.85
N VAL A 167 17.84 11.08 -4.32
CA VAL A 167 18.17 12.47 -4.03
C VAL A 167 18.66 12.62 -2.59
N SER A 168 18.01 11.93 -1.66
CA SER A 168 18.41 11.89 -0.26
C SER A 168 18.05 10.54 0.35
N THR A 169 18.80 10.15 1.38
CA THR A 169 18.49 8.99 2.23
C THR A 169 18.37 9.50 3.66
N GLU A 170 17.25 9.22 4.29
CA GLU A 170 16.94 9.61 5.65
C GLU A 170 16.80 8.38 6.54
N ILE A 171 17.06 8.55 7.83
CA ILE A 171 16.85 7.48 8.81
C ILE A 171 15.41 7.60 9.32
N LEU A 172 14.64 6.52 9.20
CA LEU A 172 13.30 6.45 9.78
C LEU A 172 13.43 6.45 11.31
N PRO A 173 12.65 7.29 12.02
CA PRO A 173 12.86 7.50 13.46
C PRO A 173 12.36 6.34 14.33
N TYR A 174 11.42 5.52 13.85
CA TYR A 174 10.74 4.50 14.64
C TYR A 174 10.86 3.12 14.02
N CYS A 175 10.87 2.09 14.88
CA CYS A 175 10.77 0.69 14.49
C CYS A 175 9.43 0.46 13.78
N ARG A 176 9.45 -0.29 12.70
CA ARG A 176 8.21 -0.73 12.04
C ARG A 176 7.56 -1.89 12.77
N ALA A 177 6.27 -2.10 12.52
CA ALA A 177 5.59 -3.30 12.99
C ALA A 177 6.31 -4.56 12.47
N ARG A 178 6.65 -5.45 13.39
CA ARG A 178 7.34 -6.70 13.07
C ARG A 178 7.07 -7.76 14.12
N THR A 179 6.95 -8.99 13.67
CA THR A 179 6.86 -10.16 14.52
C THR A 179 8.26 -10.68 14.82
N VAL A 180 8.56 -10.87 16.10
CA VAL A 180 9.83 -11.39 16.64
C VAL A 180 9.53 -12.57 17.53
N ASN A 181 10.04 -13.74 17.17
CA ASN A 181 9.97 -14.91 18.05
C ASN A 181 11.02 -14.78 19.16
N PHE A 182 10.68 -15.23 20.33
CA PHE A 182 11.67 -15.32 21.41
C PHE A 182 11.64 -16.68 22.09
N THR A 183 12.80 -17.10 22.54
CA THR A 183 12.97 -18.23 23.43
C THR A 183 13.77 -17.78 24.66
N ALA A 184 13.35 -18.22 25.82
CA ALA A 184 13.96 -17.83 27.06
C ALA A 184 14.24 -19.06 27.94
N LYS A 185 15.30 -19.01 28.73
CA LYS A 185 15.74 -20.09 29.61
C LYS A 185 16.39 -19.53 30.88
N VAL A 186 16.54 -20.38 31.90
CA VAL A 186 17.17 -20.03 33.19
C VAL A 186 16.35 -18.97 33.96
N PHE A 187 15.04 -18.95 33.77
CA PHE A 187 14.12 -18.16 34.60
C PHE A 187 13.63 -19.02 35.77
N LYS A 188 13.08 -18.39 36.80
CA LYS A 188 12.39 -19.08 37.89
C LYS A 188 11.27 -19.95 37.30
N PRO A 189 11.21 -21.27 37.63
CA PRO A 189 10.16 -22.14 37.13
C PRO A 189 8.76 -21.72 37.56
N ARG A 190 7.75 -22.04 36.72
CA ARG A 190 6.31 -21.81 36.98
C ARG A 190 5.98 -20.38 37.40
N THR A 191 6.73 -19.40 36.88
CA THR A 191 6.61 -17.99 37.21
C THR A 191 5.99 -17.23 36.05
N ARG A 192 5.04 -16.32 36.34
CA ARG A 192 4.49 -15.41 35.38
C ARG A 192 5.52 -14.35 35.02
N LEU A 193 5.67 -14.08 33.72
CA LEU A 193 6.57 -13.05 33.20
C LEU A 193 5.79 -11.91 32.53
N PHE A 194 6.31 -10.71 32.69
CA PHE A 194 5.87 -9.49 32.01
C PHE A 194 6.96 -9.09 31.04
N ALA A 195 6.54 -8.60 29.86
CA ALA A 195 7.46 -8.20 28.83
C ALA A 195 7.58 -6.67 28.76
N PHE A 196 8.81 -6.22 28.63
CA PHE A 196 9.14 -4.81 28.45
C PHE A 196 10.02 -4.63 27.22
N PHE A 197 9.78 -3.56 26.49
CA PHE A 197 10.61 -3.15 25.36
C PHE A 197 10.98 -1.68 25.55
N ASP A 198 12.26 -1.41 25.66
CA ASP A 198 12.79 -0.06 25.97
C ASP A 198 12.10 0.56 27.22
N ASN A 199 11.95 -0.25 28.29
CA ASN A 199 11.27 0.08 29.56
C ASN A 199 9.75 0.29 29.49
N VAL A 200 9.13 0.16 28.32
CA VAL A 200 7.67 0.23 28.16
C VAL A 200 7.08 -1.17 28.30
N ASN A 201 6.00 -1.30 29.05
CA ASN A 201 5.30 -2.58 29.19
C ASN A 201 4.63 -2.97 27.86
N VAL A 202 5.08 -4.07 27.28
CA VAL A 202 4.59 -4.61 26.00
C VAL A 202 3.94 -5.98 26.16
N THR A 203 3.59 -6.37 27.37
CA THR A 203 2.99 -7.69 27.67
C THR A 203 1.75 -7.96 26.80
N GLN A 204 0.93 -6.94 26.51
CA GLN A 204 -0.24 -7.06 25.64
C GLN A 204 0.09 -7.41 24.19
N TYR A 205 1.32 -7.18 23.73
CA TYR A 205 1.80 -7.50 22.38
C TYR A 205 2.58 -8.81 22.31
N VAL A 206 2.61 -9.55 23.43
CA VAL A 206 3.27 -10.85 23.52
C VAL A 206 2.22 -11.96 23.45
N THR A 207 2.47 -12.93 22.58
CA THR A 207 1.66 -14.15 22.46
C THR A 207 2.50 -15.33 22.98
N PRO A 208 2.14 -15.94 24.11
CA PRO A 208 2.84 -17.12 24.59
C PRO A 208 2.65 -18.30 23.65
N THR A 209 3.73 -19.07 23.42
CA THR A 209 3.64 -20.32 22.67
C THR A 209 3.37 -21.47 23.64
N PRO A 210 2.46 -22.42 23.38
CA PRO A 210 2.31 -23.60 24.17
C PRO A 210 3.65 -24.39 24.31
N PRO A 211 3.99 -24.95 25.46
CA PRO A 211 3.18 -25.11 26.67
C PRO A 211 3.25 -23.92 27.68
N TYR A 212 3.79 -22.78 27.31
CA TYR A 212 4.05 -21.64 28.20
C TYR A 212 2.83 -20.72 28.39
N VAL A 213 1.65 -21.30 28.33
CA VAL A 213 0.35 -20.64 28.57
C VAL A 213 -0.24 -21.09 29.90
N ASN A 214 -1.11 -20.29 30.48
CA ASN A 214 -1.74 -20.60 31.76
C ASN A 214 -3.05 -21.41 31.66
N LYS A 215 -3.53 -21.66 30.43
CA LYS A 215 -4.80 -22.35 30.17
C LYS A 215 -4.53 -23.71 29.55
N TYR A 216 -4.76 -24.74 30.29
CA TYR A 216 -4.59 -26.13 29.84
C TYR A 216 -5.62 -27.06 30.51
N THR A 217 -5.78 -28.23 29.96
CA THR A 217 -6.49 -29.37 30.53
C THR A 217 -5.71 -30.65 30.21
N LEU A 218 -6.05 -31.76 30.85
CA LEU A 218 -5.48 -33.04 30.50
C LEU A 218 -6.45 -33.87 29.67
N LEU A 219 -5.91 -34.69 28.78
CA LEU A 219 -6.72 -35.69 28.08
C LEU A 219 -7.25 -36.70 29.08
N ASN A 220 -8.52 -37.09 28.95
CA ASN A 220 -9.14 -38.14 29.68
C ASN A 220 -9.35 -39.34 28.75
N GLY A 221 -8.30 -40.10 28.56
CA GLY A 221 -8.15 -41.16 27.59
C GLY A 221 -7.28 -40.82 26.41
N ALA A 222 -6.59 -41.79 25.84
CA ALA A 222 -5.77 -41.63 24.65
C ALA A 222 -6.66 -41.32 23.43
N ILE A 223 -6.19 -40.45 22.53
CA ILE A 223 -6.89 -40.08 21.33
C ILE A 223 -6.18 -40.58 20.06
N SER A 224 -6.96 -41.08 19.11
CA SER A 224 -6.45 -41.50 17.80
C SER A 224 -6.13 -40.32 16.90
N ASN A 225 -5.36 -40.54 15.85
CA ASN A 225 -5.04 -39.53 14.83
C ASN A 225 -6.25 -39.06 14.01
N SER A 226 -7.41 -39.73 14.12
CA SER A 226 -8.66 -39.39 13.41
C SER A 226 -9.79 -38.95 14.34
N ALA A 227 -9.49 -38.74 15.64
CA ALA A 227 -10.50 -38.34 16.61
C ALA A 227 -11.11 -36.98 16.29
N THR A 228 -12.43 -36.93 16.16
CA THR A 228 -13.22 -35.70 15.94
C THR A 228 -13.85 -35.18 17.21
N THR A 229 -13.77 -35.96 18.29
CA THR A 229 -14.21 -35.61 19.65
C THR A 229 -13.10 -35.97 20.61
N ILE A 230 -12.72 -35.07 21.51
CA ILE A 230 -11.64 -35.23 22.45
C ILE A 230 -12.19 -35.07 23.87
N ILE A 231 -12.06 -36.09 24.70
CA ILE A 231 -12.48 -36.09 26.08
C ILE A 231 -11.33 -35.55 26.94
N VAL A 232 -11.64 -34.64 27.85
CA VAL A 232 -10.68 -33.96 28.71
C VAL A 232 -11.22 -33.83 30.15
N ASP A 233 -10.37 -33.49 31.08
CA ASP A 233 -10.76 -33.33 32.49
C ASP A 233 -11.65 -32.13 32.72
N SER A 234 -11.44 -31.02 31.97
CA SER A 234 -12.26 -29.82 32.06
C SER A 234 -12.15 -28.94 30.80
N VAL A 235 -13.26 -28.38 30.39
CA VAL A 235 -13.34 -27.39 29.29
C VAL A 235 -13.61 -25.97 29.81
N SER A 236 -13.63 -25.73 31.10
CA SER A 236 -14.03 -24.45 31.71
C SER A 236 -13.15 -23.26 31.34
N LEU A 237 -11.91 -23.49 30.90
CA LEU A 237 -10.94 -22.47 30.51
C LEU A 237 -10.93 -22.22 29.00
N PHE A 238 -11.80 -22.91 28.26
CA PHE A 238 -11.83 -22.87 26.78
C PHE A 238 -13.15 -22.28 26.30
N ASP A 239 -13.09 -21.69 25.09
CA ASP A 239 -14.26 -21.02 24.53
C ASP A 239 -15.32 -22.05 24.08
N SER A 240 -16.57 -21.84 24.46
CA SER A 240 -17.66 -22.78 24.14
C SER A 240 -18.06 -22.76 22.65
N THR A 241 -17.73 -21.68 21.95
CA THR A 241 -18.09 -21.45 20.55
C THR A 241 -17.00 -21.85 19.56
N GLY A 242 -15.97 -22.53 20.02
CA GLY A 242 -14.86 -22.99 19.19
C GLY A 242 -13.54 -22.30 19.48
N GLY A 243 -12.46 -22.85 18.96
CA GLY A 243 -11.10 -22.35 19.16
C GLY A 243 -10.06 -23.37 18.73
N SER A 244 -8.85 -23.24 19.25
CA SER A 244 -7.78 -24.19 18.98
C SER A 244 -7.05 -24.60 20.28
N ILE A 245 -6.65 -25.84 20.31
CA ILE A 245 -5.82 -26.42 21.36
C ILE A 245 -4.53 -27.00 20.76
N THR A 246 -3.49 -27.01 21.55
CA THR A 246 -2.21 -27.64 21.18
C THR A 246 -1.94 -28.80 22.11
N ILE A 247 -1.76 -30.01 21.58
CA ILE A 247 -1.37 -31.19 22.29
C ILE A 247 0.00 -31.63 21.76
N ASP A 248 1.00 -31.69 22.62
CA ASP A 248 2.40 -31.82 22.23
C ASP A 248 2.82 -30.73 21.24
N SER A 249 2.89 -31.06 19.95
CA SER A 249 3.19 -30.09 18.86
C SER A 249 2.05 -29.95 17.84
N GLU A 250 0.96 -30.70 18.03
CA GLU A 250 -0.17 -30.70 17.13
C GLU A 250 -1.19 -29.64 17.52
N VAL A 251 -1.56 -28.79 16.55
CA VAL A 251 -2.65 -27.80 16.71
C VAL A 251 -3.94 -28.40 16.18
N ILE A 252 -4.94 -28.48 17.03
CA ILE A 252 -6.26 -29.05 16.76
C ILE A 252 -7.30 -27.94 16.90
N VAL A 253 -8.08 -27.74 15.85
CA VAL A 253 -9.20 -26.77 15.86
C VAL A 253 -10.47 -27.51 16.29
N TYR A 254 -11.22 -26.97 17.23
CA TYR A 254 -12.51 -27.49 17.66
C TYR A 254 -13.62 -26.46 17.38
N THR A 255 -14.83 -26.94 17.12
CA THR A 255 -15.99 -26.09 16.80
C THR A 255 -16.80 -25.70 18.03
N SER A 256 -16.80 -26.53 19.06
CA SER A 256 -17.52 -26.23 20.33
C SER A 256 -16.96 -27.09 21.47
N THR A 257 -17.31 -26.69 22.69
CA THR A 257 -17.13 -27.53 23.87
C THR A 257 -18.46 -28.08 24.36
N ASN A 258 -18.49 -29.25 24.97
CA ASN A 258 -19.68 -29.84 25.58
C ASN A 258 -19.37 -30.39 26.93
N ILE A 259 -20.32 -30.25 27.85
CA ILE A 259 -20.30 -30.86 29.17
C ILE A 259 -21.56 -31.72 29.26
N SER A 260 -21.37 -33.06 29.44
CA SER A 260 -22.51 -33.95 29.54
C SER A 260 -23.24 -33.79 30.89
N SER A 261 -24.49 -34.14 30.90
CA SER A 261 -25.31 -34.21 32.12
C SER A 261 -25.08 -35.47 32.95
N ALA A 262 -24.16 -36.34 32.54
CA ALA A 262 -23.79 -37.57 33.27
C ALA A 262 -23.08 -37.24 34.60
N VAL A 263 -23.07 -38.20 35.50
CA VAL A 263 -22.34 -38.06 36.76
C VAL A 263 -21.34 -39.25 36.85
N PRO A 264 -20.03 -38.99 36.82
CA PRO A 264 -19.39 -37.70 36.63
C PRO A 264 -19.62 -37.08 35.25
N ALA A 265 -19.62 -35.76 35.17
CA ALA A 265 -19.75 -35.03 33.90
C ALA A 265 -18.57 -35.30 32.96
N VAL A 266 -18.85 -35.52 31.69
CA VAL A 266 -17.81 -35.68 30.66
C VAL A 266 -17.63 -34.39 29.92
N HIS A 267 -16.43 -33.88 29.93
CA HIS A 267 -16.01 -32.65 29.23
C HIS A 267 -15.39 -33.01 27.89
N THR A 268 -15.85 -32.39 26.81
CA THR A 268 -15.39 -32.72 25.46
C THR A 268 -15.17 -31.48 24.59
N PHE A 269 -14.14 -31.56 23.75
CA PHE A 269 -14.04 -30.72 22.56
C PHE A 269 -14.74 -31.48 21.42
N VAL A 270 -15.61 -30.78 20.68
CA VAL A 270 -16.47 -31.36 19.64
C VAL A 270 -16.11 -30.72 18.28
N GLY A 271 -16.22 -31.52 17.21
CA GLY A 271 -15.92 -31.09 15.86
C GLY A 271 -14.43 -30.78 15.66
N CYS A 272 -13.59 -31.60 16.27
CA CYS A 272 -12.13 -31.45 16.18
C CYS A 272 -11.65 -31.74 14.75
N THR A 273 -10.92 -30.78 14.18
CA THR A 273 -10.22 -30.92 12.88
C THR A 273 -8.74 -31.12 13.15
N ARG A 274 -8.23 -32.25 12.68
CA ARG A 274 -6.83 -32.63 12.80
C ARG A 274 -6.06 -32.25 11.54
N ALA A 275 -4.85 -31.74 11.68
CA ALA A 275 -3.98 -31.41 10.56
C ALA A 275 -3.48 -32.67 9.81
N SER A 276 -2.97 -32.49 8.60
CA SER A 276 -2.27 -33.59 7.91
C SER A 276 -0.99 -33.94 8.70
N GLY A 277 -0.81 -35.20 9.04
CA GLY A 277 0.26 -35.65 9.95
C GLY A 277 -0.16 -35.76 11.41
N ALA A 278 -1.46 -35.75 11.69
CA ALA A 278 -2.00 -36.01 13.01
C ALA A 278 -1.44 -37.31 13.63
N VAL A 279 -1.09 -37.23 14.91
CA VAL A 279 -0.50 -38.33 15.65
C VAL A 279 -1.42 -38.82 16.78
N LEU A 280 -1.12 -39.97 17.32
CA LEU A 280 -1.78 -40.51 18.52
C LEU A 280 -1.24 -39.76 19.75
N HIS A 281 -2.12 -39.32 20.65
CA HIS A 281 -1.74 -38.72 21.94
C HIS A 281 -2.15 -39.63 23.06
N ALA A 282 -1.27 -39.72 24.05
CA ALA A 282 -1.48 -40.56 25.22
C ALA A 282 -2.54 -39.96 26.17
N ASP A 283 -3.09 -40.84 27.03
CA ASP A 283 -3.89 -40.41 28.16
C ASP A 283 -3.09 -39.46 29.05
N ASN A 284 -3.75 -38.50 29.68
CA ASN A 284 -3.14 -37.48 30.54
C ASN A 284 -2.14 -36.53 29.80
N ALA A 285 -2.11 -36.53 28.47
CA ALA A 285 -1.36 -35.52 27.71
C ALA A 285 -1.98 -34.13 27.95
N TYR A 286 -1.12 -33.11 28.02
CA TYR A 286 -1.55 -31.73 28.20
C TYR A 286 -2.15 -31.16 26.90
N ALA A 287 -3.38 -30.67 26.96
CA ALA A 287 -4.02 -29.90 25.92
C ALA A 287 -4.03 -28.42 26.30
N TYR A 288 -3.16 -27.65 25.70
CA TYR A 288 -3.01 -26.21 25.96
C TYR A 288 -3.93 -25.41 25.04
N LYS A 289 -4.57 -24.35 25.58
CA LYS A 289 -5.21 -23.37 24.76
C LYS A 289 -4.14 -22.65 23.90
N THR A 290 -4.38 -22.47 22.61
CA THR A 290 -3.46 -21.66 21.80
C THR A 290 -3.38 -20.25 22.37
N GLY A 291 -2.17 -19.77 22.60
CA GLY A 291 -1.95 -18.44 23.15
C GLY A 291 -2.45 -17.33 22.23
N ILE A 292 -3.02 -16.31 22.79
CA ILE A 292 -3.37 -15.07 22.11
C ILE A 292 -2.54 -13.93 22.68
N SER A 293 -2.47 -12.83 21.94
CA SER A 293 -1.73 -11.64 22.38
C SER A 293 -2.28 -11.10 23.70
N GLY A 294 -1.38 -10.88 24.67
CA GLY A 294 -1.73 -10.45 26.01
C GLY A 294 -2.05 -11.57 27.02
N ASP A 295 -2.08 -12.82 26.59
CA ASP A 295 -2.19 -13.94 27.52
C ASP A 295 -0.97 -14.00 28.46
N PRO A 296 -1.15 -14.44 29.71
CA PRO A 296 -0.04 -14.59 30.65
C PRO A 296 1.03 -15.56 30.13
N LEU A 297 2.27 -15.07 30.03
CA LEU A 297 3.44 -15.87 29.74
C LEU A 297 3.92 -16.53 31.05
N ILE A 298 3.98 -17.86 31.06
CA ILE A 298 4.40 -18.62 32.26
C ILE A 298 5.57 -19.54 31.92
N THR A 299 6.60 -19.51 32.74
CA THR A 299 7.75 -20.42 32.58
C THR A 299 7.35 -21.85 32.87
N GLY A 300 7.89 -22.79 32.10
CA GLY A 300 7.73 -24.21 32.36
C GLY A 300 8.48 -24.67 33.60
N ALA A 301 8.36 -25.96 33.94
CA ALA A 301 9.03 -26.59 35.09
C ALA A 301 10.56 -26.46 35.05
N THR A 302 11.14 -26.24 33.88
CA THR A 302 12.59 -26.08 33.69
C THR A 302 13.04 -24.63 33.56
N GLY A 303 12.17 -23.68 33.89
CA GLY A 303 12.48 -22.25 33.74
C GLY A 303 12.65 -21.76 32.27
N LYS A 304 12.07 -22.50 31.33
CA LYS A 304 12.04 -22.12 29.92
C LYS A 304 10.71 -21.47 29.57
N CYS A 305 10.73 -20.55 28.63
CA CYS A 305 9.50 -20.08 27.96
C CYS A 305 9.79 -19.65 26.52
N ALA A 306 8.75 -19.56 25.74
CA ALA A 306 8.81 -19.09 24.37
C ALA A 306 7.52 -18.36 24.02
N GLY A 307 7.62 -17.47 23.03
CA GLY A 307 6.49 -16.69 22.57
C GLY A 307 6.85 -15.86 21.35
N VAL A 308 5.86 -15.08 20.95
CA VAL A 308 5.97 -14.17 19.82
C VAL A 308 5.72 -12.76 20.35
N PHE A 309 6.66 -11.86 20.11
CA PHE A 309 6.52 -10.45 20.40
C PHE A 309 6.20 -9.71 19.08
N ASN A 310 5.05 -9.08 19.02
CA ASN A 310 4.66 -8.24 17.89
C ASN A 310 5.01 -6.80 18.22
N ILE A 311 6.07 -6.27 17.60
CA ILE A 311 6.41 -4.85 17.73
C ILE A 311 5.23 -4.04 17.17
N PRO A 312 4.60 -3.16 17.98
CA PRO A 312 3.42 -2.42 17.55
C PRO A 312 3.76 -1.40 16.46
N ASP A 313 2.80 -1.17 15.56
CA ASP A 313 2.92 -0.15 14.52
C ASP A 313 2.86 1.26 15.15
N PRO A 314 3.91 2.07 15.00
CA PRO A 314 3.95 3.44 15.55
C PRO A 314 2.94 4.38 14.90
N ASN A 315 2.37 4.04 13.75
CA ASN A 315 1.38 4.86 13.03
C ASN A 315 -0.05 4.67 13.56
N ILE A 316 -0.28 3.64 14.37
CA ILE A 316 -1.60 3.38 14.96
C ILE A 316 -1.70 4.17 16.26
N SER A 317 -2.74 5.02 16.36
CA SER A 317 -3.00 5.80 17.57
C SER A 317 -3.19 4.91 18.80
N GLY A 318 -2.50 5.25 19.90
CA GLY A 318 -2.51 4.49 21.14
C GLY A 318 -1.41 3.43 21.24
N ASN A 319 -0.71 3.11 20.18
CA ASN A 319 0.45 2.24 20.23
C ASN A 319 1.70 3.00 20.70
N PRO A 320 2.57 2.34 21.49
CA PRO A 320 3.88 2.89 21.80
C PRO A 320 4.77 2.91 20.56
N ALA A 321 5.49 4.02 20.36
CA ALA A 321 6.46 4.18 19.28
C ALA A 321 7.88 4.01 19.81
N PHE A 322 8.60 3.02 19.29
CA PHE A 322 9.97 2.72 19.68
C PHE A 322 10.95 3.29 18.66
N LYS A 323 11.95 4.05 19.13
CA LYS A 323 12.98 4.61 18.25
C LYS A 323 13.84 3.50 17.63
N VAL A 324 14.37 3.71 16.44
CA VAL A 324 15.38 2.82 15.85
C VAL A 324 16.69 2.84 16.63
N GLY A 325 17.56 1.88 16.39
CA GLY A 325 18.79 1.64 17.10
C GLY A 325 18.69 0.39 17.97
N GLU A 326 19.54 0.29 18.97
CA GLU A 326 19.52 -0.79 19.95
C GLU A 326 18.40 -0.56 20.97
N ARG A 327 17.54 -1.57 21.16
CA ARG A 327 16.44 -1.57 22.11
C ARG A 327 16.51 -2.81 22.96
N ILE A 328 16.21 -2.68 24.24
CA ILE A 328 16.27 -3.79 25.19
C ILE A 328 14.90 -4.45 25.26
N PHE A 329 14.83 -5.73 24.93
CA PHE A 329 13.71 -6.59 25.25
C PHE A 329 13.99 -7.32 26.56
N ARG A 330 13.11 -7.15 27.51
CA ARG A 330 13.26 -7.72 28.88
C ARG A 330 12.02 -8.48 29.26
N LEU A 331 12.23 -9.63 29.90
CA LEU A 331 11.23 -10.39 30.60
C LEU A 331 11.53 -10.38 32.11
N THR A 332 10.53 -10.13 32.92
CA THR A 332 10.67 -10.05 34.37
C THR A 332 9.42 -10.55 35.08
N SER A 333 9.56 -11.08 36.33
CA SER A 333 8.42 -11.42 37.16
C SER A 333 7.70 -10.20 37.74
N ASP A 334 8.31 -9.03 37.68
CA ASP A 334 7.76 -7.77 38.20
C ASP A 334 7.01 -6.98 37.15
N ILE A 335 5.75 -6.65 37.45
CA ILE A 335 4.89 -5.82 36.57
C ILE A 335 5.36 -4.36 36.48
N THR A 336 6.17 -3.92 37.46
CA THR A 336 6.69 -2.53 37.50
C THR A 336 8.06 -2.39 36.85
N ASN A 337 8.61 -3.48 36.28
CA ASN A 337 9.95 -3.50 35.68
C ASN A 337 11.09 -3.26 36.70
N GLY A 338 10.89 -3.67 37.93
CA GLY A 338 11.90 -3.49 38.98
C GLY A 338 13.25 -4.18 38.71
N VAL A 339 14.27 -3.74 39.38
CA VAL A 339 15.58 -4.40 39.35
C VAL A 339 15.53 -5.74 40.09
N LEU A 340 16.47 -6.66 39.80
CA LEU A 340 16.59 -7.95 40.48
C LEU A 340 16.93 -7.78 41.97
N SER A 341 15.95 -7.36 42.76
CA SER A 341 16.02 -7.28 44.24
C SER A 341 14.60 -7.09 44.78
N GLY A 342 14.35 -7.57 45.98
CA GLY A 342 13.02 -7.46 46.59
C GLY A 342 11.97 -8.30 45.88
N ASP A 343 10.98 -7.69 45.28
CA ASP A 343 9.82 -8.39 44.67
C ASP A 343 10.13 -9.00 43.30
N THR A 344 11.31 -8.73 42.72
CA THR A 344 11.70 -9.30 41.42
C THR A 344 12.49 -10.58 41.59
N ASP A 345 11.81 -11.72 41.47
CA ASP A 345 12.42 -13.06 41.61
C ASP A 345 13.31 -13.44 40.42
N THR A 346 12.92 -13.02 39.21
CA THR A 346 13.60 -13.42 37.98
C THR A 346 13.45 -12.37 36.91
N ALA A 347 14.52 -12.12 36.19
CA ALA A 347 14.53 -11.26 35.02
C ALA A 347 15.63 -11.68 34.04
N GLY A 348 15.44 -11.34 32.77
CA GLY A 348 16.44 -11.49 31.72
C GLY A 348 16.20 -10.45 30.63
N GLU A 349 17.27 -10.07 29.96
CA GLU A 349 17.20 -9.07 28.90
C GLU A 349 18.08 -9.44 27.71
N THR A 350 17.74 -8.89 26.55
CA THR A 350 18.52 -9.03 25.31
C THR A 350 18.30 -7.82 24.44
N THR A 351 19.22 -7.58 23.54
CA THR A 351 19.17 -6.43 22.64
C THR A 351 18.50 -6.79 21.31
N TYR A 352 17.61 -5.94 20.86
CA TYR A 352 17.05 -5.93 19.51
C TYR A 352 17.57 -4.71 18.75
N PHE A 353 18.04 -4.89 17.52
CA PHE A 353 18.55 -3.81 16.70
C PHE A 353 17.61 -3.50 15.53
N ALA A 354 17.24 -2.22 15.36
CA ALA A 354 16.39 -1.77 14.26
C ALA A 354 17.04 -0.60 13.50
N LYS A 355 17.00 -0.64 12.16
CA LYS A 355 17.47 0.46 11.31
C LYS A 355 16.61 0.56 10.07
N GLY A 356 15.81 1.63 9.97
CA GLY A 356 15.02 1.97 8.78
C GLY A 356 15.70 3.08 7.99
N LEU A 357 15.73 2.95 6.68
CA LEU A 357 16.20 3.95 5.73
C LEU A 357 15.06 4.32 4.80
N LEU A 358 14.91 5.62 4.51
CA LEU A 358 13.97 6.13 3.52
C LEU A 358 14.76 6.77 2.39
N ASP A 359 14.73 6.16 1.20
CA ASP A 359 15.28 6.79 0.02
C ASP A 359 14.22 7.65 -0.66
N ASN A 360 14.50 8.94 -0.75
CA ASN A 360 13.72 9.86 -1.55
C ASN A 360 14.22 9.79 -3.00
N ILE A 361 13.39 9.22 -3.88
CA ILE A 361 13.71 9.08 -5.31
C ILE A 361 13.01 10.15 -6.12
N GLN A 362 13.69 10.67 -7.12
CA GLN A 362 13.17 11.69 -8.02
C GLN A 362 13.52 11.33 -9.46
N GLU A 363 12.50 11.32 -10.32
CA GLU A 363 12.68 11.18 -11.75
C GLU A 363 13.11 12.52 -12.36
N THR A 364 14.14 12.48 -13.20
CA THR A 364 14.55 13.64 -13.98
C THR A 364 14.06 13.50 -15.41
N ILE A 365 13.24 14.46 -15.85
CA ILE A 365 12.69 14.54 -17.19
C ILE A 365 13.33 15.72 -17.92
N ILE A 366 13.91 15.48 -19.09
CA ILE A 366 14.37 16.54 -19.97
C ILE A 366 13.25 16.83 -20.95
N ALA A 367 12.71 18.05 -20.92
CA ALA A 367 11.74 18.57 -21.87
C ALA A 367 12.47 19.42 -22.90
N THR A 368 12.55 18.97 -24.15
CA THR A 368 13.23 19.67 -25.24
C THR A 368 12.22 20.26 -26.22
N ARG A 369 12.31 21.57 -26.47
CA ARG A 369 11.45 22.28 -27.40
C ARG A 369 11.99 22.16 -28.81
N ASN A 370 11.42 21.25 -29.60
CA ASN A 370 11.81 20.99 -30.97
C ASN A 370 10.78 21.57 -31.98
N ALA A 371 11.21 21.83 -33.19
CA ALA A 371 10.32 22.17 -34.28
C ALA A 371 9.56 20.94 -34.76
N SER A 372 8.25 21.10 -34.94
CA SER A 372 7.39 20.16 -35.62
C SER A 372 6.74 20.85 -36.78
N VAL A 373 6.80 20.25 -37.97
CA VAL A 373 6.15 20.76 -39.15
C VAL A 373 4.78 20.13 -39.26
N SER A 374 3.75 20.96 -39.23
CA SER A 374 2.36 20.54 -39.42
C SER A 374 1.79 21.15 -40.71
N SER A 375 0.97 20.41 -41.41
CA SER A 375 0.26 20.90 -42.62
C SER A 375 -1.24 20.87 -42.36
N SER A 376 -1.91 21.94 -42.75
CA SER A 376 -3.37 22.04 -42.72
C SER A 376 -3.92 22.36 -44.13
N THR A 377 -5.05 21.76 -44.48
CA THR A 377 -5.74 22.05 -45.72
C THR A 377 -6.60 23.29 -45.54
N LEU A 378 -6.48 24.21 -46.46
CA LEU A 378 -7.29 25.41 -46.53
C LEU A 378 -8.19 25.35 -47.78
N ALA A 379 -9.39 25.88 -47.70
CA ALA A 379 -10.28 26.04 -48.83
C ALA A 379 -10.60 27.52 -49.01
N GLN A 380 -10.54 27.98 -50.24
CA GLN A 380 -10.94 29.34 -50.59
C GLN A 380 -11.95 29.28 -51.72
N ALA A 381 -13.04 30.04 -51.60
CA ALA A 381 -14.06 30.16 -52.64
C ALA A 381 -14.28 31.63 -52.98
N ARG A 382 -14.52 31.92 -54.23
CA ARG A 382 -14.90 33.25 -54.69
C ARG A 382 -15.96 33.16 -55.78
N VAL A 383 -16.74 34.21 -55.96
CA VAL A 383 -17.67 34.40 -57.09
C VAL A 383 -17.03 35.35 -58.05
N VAL A 384 -16.94 34.95 -59.30
CA VAL A 384 -16.45 35.78 -60.37
C VAL A 384 -17.62 36.07 -61.28
N SER A 385 -17.93 37.34 -61.50
CA SER A 385 -18.93 37.76 -62.46
C SER A 385 -18.25 38.44 -63.69
N SER A 386 -18.69 38.09 -64.88
CA SER A 386 -18.30 38.77 -66.11
C SER A 386 -19.51 39.38 -66.73
N THR A 387 -19.37 40.65 -67.16
CA THR A 387 -20.41 41.37 -67.82
C THR A 387 -20.01 41.57 -69.29
N ARG A 388 -20.87 41.15 -70.17
CA ARG A 388 -20.71 41.38 -71.62
C ARG A 388 -21.87 42.27 -72.14
N SER A 389 -21.52 43.30 -72.80
CA SER A 389 -22.52 44.19 -73.51
C SER A 389 -22.42 43.99 -75.01
N SER A 390 -23.53 43.91 -75.65
CA SER A 390 -23.60 43.87 -77.05
C SER A 390 -24.73 44.82 -77.53
N ASP A 391 -24.40 45.67 -78.48
CA ASP A 391 -25.34 46.63 -79.08
C ASP A 391 -25.71 46.16 -80.46
N LYS A 392 -26.98 46.13 -80.70
CA LYS A 392 -27.53 45.78 -82.01
C LYS A 392 -28.56 46.84 -82.45
N GLN A 393 -28.37 47.35 -83.65
CA GLN A 393 -29.41 48.21 -84.22
C GLN A 393 -30.62 47.34 -84.58
N VAL A 394 -31.79 47.69 -84.06
CA VAL A 394 -33.01 46.88 -84.22
C VAL A 394 -34.02 47.58 -85.14
N GLY A 395 -33.80 48.86 -85.43
CA GLY A 395 -34.68 49.60 -86.37
C GLY A 395 -34.49 51.10 -86.28
N TRP A 396 -35.41 51.81 -86.90
CA TRP A 396 -35.46 53.26 -86.91
C TRP A 396 -36.83 53.73 -86.39
N TRP A 397 -36.82 54.78 -85.61
CA TRP A 397 -38.03 55.45 -85.16
C TRP A 397 -38.32 56.62 -86.07
N ASP A 398 -39.50 56.62 -86.71
CA ASP A 398 -39.99 57.79 -87.49
C ASP A 398 -40.80 58.68 -86.54
N PRO A 399 -40.27 59.83 -86.16
CA PRO A 399 -40.94 60.75 -85.25
C PRO A 399 -42.15 61.48 -85.94
N VAL A 400 -42.21 61.52 -87.29
CA VAL A 400 -43.31 62.11 -88.02
C VAL A 400 -44.49 61.15 -88.15
N ALA A 401 -44.21 59.87 -88.49
CA ALA A 401 -45.21 58.83 -88.56
C ALA A 401 -45.54 58.18 -87.18
N GLN A 402 -44.75 58.51 -86.12
CA GLN A 402 -44.83 57.88 -84.79
C GLN A 402 -44.84 56.37 -84.88
N SER A 403 -44.05 55.79 -85.76
CA SER A 403 -43.99 54.39 -86.03
C SER A 403 -42.55 53.86 -85.98
N PHE A 404 -42.40 52.60 -85.57
CA PHE A 404 -41.13 51.89 -85.51
C PHE A 404 -40.92 51.10 -86.82
N LEU A 405 -39.88 51.41 -87.55
CA LEU A 405 -39.46 50.68 -88.74
C LEU A 405 -38.44 49.64 -88.35
N ILE A 406 -38.83 48.38 -88.46
CA ILE A 406 -37.95 47.25 -88.18
C ILE A 406 -37.03 47.05 -89.39
N ASP A 407 -35.72 46.93 -89.11
CA ASP A 407 -34.73 46.58 -90.13
C ASP A 407 -34.80 45.06 -90.35
N VAL A 408 -35.59 44.61 -91.27
CA VAL A 408 -35.71 43.20 -91.64
C VAL A 408 -34.59 42.86 -92.62
N LYS A 409 -33.58 42.15 -92.17
CA LYS A 409 -32.66 41.43 -93.03
C LYS A 409 -32.97 39.98 -93.06
#